data_635b9b42f30e3837098aa9cb3c4aa5df
#
_entry.id   635b9b42f30e3837098aa9cb3c4aa5df
#
_cell.length_a   1.000
_cell.length_b   1.000
_cell.length_c   1.000
_cell.angle_alpha   90.00
_cell.angle_beta   90.00
_cell.angle_gamma   90.00
#
_symmetry.space_group_name_H-M   'P 1'
#
loop_
_entity.id
_entity.type
_entity.pdbx_description
1 polymer ?
#
loop_
_entity_poly.entity_id
_entity_poly.type
_entity_poly.pdbx_seq_one_letter_code
_entity_poly.pdbx_strand_id
1 'polypeptide(L)'
;VDLRTGLRVLPAVKLFPAGGKWIAFVGITTPESFTKSTPAYFMNAKQTKYIYDILGGEDGQKLYDAVQKAIDKAEFWGADTIIGLGHLGVDPSSSPWTSEEVIAHTHGFTAFIDGHSHTVMANKQVTDASGKAVTLTQTGSYFKNIGKMTVGADGTITTELIDTYEGLDAAVAATASNWISAVDDMLGEEIAVGDTKFYINDPATGKRRIRSGETNLGDFVADGIYTYFNEIE
;
A
#
# COMPACT_ATOMS: atom_id res chain seq x y z
N VAL A 1 -6.43 -13.33 -8.73
CA VAL A 1 -7.03 -14.52 -9.36
C VAL A 1 -6.01 -15.21 -10.25
N ASP A 2 -5.91 -16.51 -10.20
CA ASP A 2 -5.15 -17.31 -11.16
C ASP A 2 -5.98 -17.45 -12.45
N LEU A 3 -5.52 -16.86 -13.54
CA LEU A 3 -6.23 -16.86 -14.83
C LEU A 3 -6.31 -18.25 -15.50
N ARG A 4 -5.51 -19.21 -15.06
CA ARG A 4 -5.50 -20.59 -15.58
C ARG A 4 -6.63 -21.41 -14.98
N THR A 5 -7.02 -21.11 -13.75
CA THR A 5 -8.01 -21.87 -12.99
C THR A 5 -9.27 -21.07 -12.67
N GLY A 6 -9.24 -19.76 -12.78
CA GLY A 6 -10.30 -18.85 -12.35
C GLY A 6 -10.44 -18.74 -10.82
N LEU A 7 -9.54 -19.37 -10.06
CA LEU A 7 -9.64 -19.40 -8.60
C LEU A 7 -8.84 -18.26 -7.97
N ARG A 8 -9.25 -17.83 -6.77
CA ARG A 8 -8.47 -16.90 -5.96
C ARG A 8 -7.19 -17.59 -5.49
N VAL A 9 -6.06 -16.88 -5.57
CA VAL A 9 -4.76 -17.34 -5.08
C VAL A 9 -4.70 -17.28 -3.56
N LEU A 10 -5.31 -16.23 -2.99
CA LEU A 10 -5.35 -15.98 -1.55
C LEU A 10 -6.82 -15.90 -1.08
N PRO A 11 -7.10 -16.25 0.20
CA PRO A 11 -8.42 -16.04 0.77
C PRO A 11 -8.75 -14.54 0.84
N ALA A 12 -9.98 -14.18 0.47
CA ALA A 12 -10.41 -12.78 0.52
C ALA A 12 -10.79 -12.34 1.94
N VAL A 13 -11.14 -13.28 2.80
CA VAL A 13 -11.64 -13.02 4.16
C VAL A 13 -10.93 -13.94 5.13
N LYS A 14 -10.59 -13.39 6.28
CA LYS A 14 -10.10 -14.14 7.44
C LYS A 14 -10.80 -13.66 8.71
N LEU A 15 -11.30 -14.61 9.52
CA LEU A 15 -11.93 -14.35 10.80
C LEU A 15 -10.97 -14.63 11.95
N PHE A 16 -11.06 -13.78 12.98
CA PHE A 16 -10.34 -13.93 14.24
C PHE A 16 -11.30 -13.73 15.41
N PRO A 17 -11.29 -14.59 16.42
CA PRO A 17 -12.02 -14.36 17.66
C PRO A 17 -11.25 -13.36 18.54
N ALA A 18 -11.92 -12.34 19.04
CA ALA A 18 -11.37 -11.39 19.98
C ALA A 18 -12.46 -10.82 20.89
N GLY A 19 -12.28 -10.83 22.20
CA GLY A 19 -13.20 -10.26 23.16
C GLY A 19 -14.62 -10.86 23.11
N GLY A 20 -14.76 -12.14 22.76
CA GLY A 20 -16.05 -12.81 22.61
C GLY A 20 -16.79 -12.47 21.30
N LYS A 21 -16.15 -11.77 20.37
CA LYS A 21 -16.67 -11.41 19.04
C LYS A 21 -15.82 -12.00 17.93
N TRP A 22 -16.38 -12.08 16.74
CA TRP A 22 -15.69 -12.45 15.52
C TRP A 22 -15.36 -11.19 14.70
N ILE A 23 -14.08 -10.95 14.48
CA ILE A 23 -13.58 -9.86 13.63
C ILE A 23 -13.13 -10.45 12.31
N ALA A 24 -13.73 -9.99 11.22
CA ALA A 24 -13.32 -10.34 9.86
C ALA A 24 -12.42 -9.27 9.27
N PHE A 25 -11.35 -9.71 8.61
CA PHE A 25 -10.54 -8.87 7.75
C PHE A 25 -10.79 -9.24 6.29
N VAL A 26 -11.11 -8.24 5.47
CA VAL A 26 -11.24 -8.35 4.01
C VAL A 26 -9.99 -7.76 3.37
N GLY A 27 -9.16 -8.60 2.76
CA GLY A 27 -7.91 -8.19 2.12
C GLY A 27 -8.13 -7.66 0.71
N ILE A 28 -7.61 -6.47 0.40
CA ILE A 28 -7.81 -5.77 -0.87
C ILE A 28 -6.48 -5.17 -1.33
N THR A 29 -6.11 -5.37 -2.60
CA THR A 29 -4.93 -4.73 -3.19
C THR A 29 -5.28 -3.99 -4.47
N THR A 30 -4.53 -2.93 -4.78
CA THR A 30 -4.77 -2.11 -5.96
C THR A 30 -4.39 -2.82 -7.25
N PRO A 31 -5.18 -2.68 -8.32
CA PRO A 31 -4.79 -3.07 -9.68
C PRO A 31 -3.53 -2.37 -10.19
N GLU A 32 -3.17 -1.21 -9.64
CA GLU A 32 -1.94 -0.49 -9.97
C GLU A 32 -0.66 -1.29 -9.64
N SER A 33 -0.76 -2.43 -8.94
CA SER A 33 0.36 -3.36 -8.74
C SER A 33 0.98 -3.84 -10.06
N PHE A 34 0.22 -3.84 -11.16
CA PHE A 34 0.75 -4.15 -12.49
C PHE A 34 1.66 -3.07 -13.06
N THR A 35 1.52 -1.83 -12.65
CA THR A 35 2.28 -0.67 -13.18
C THR A 35 3.22 -0.05 -12.16
N LYS A 36 2.93 -0.23 -10.87
CA LYS A 36 3.72 0.38 -9.77
C LYS A 36 4.57 -0.64 -8.99
N SER A 37 4.59 -1.90 -9.43
CA SER A 37 5.42 -2.97 -8.85
C SER A 37 6.19 -3.69 -9.97
N THR A 38 6.44 -4.99 -9.84
CA THR A 38 7.18 -5.78 -10.84
C THR A 38 6.22 -6.66 -11.65
N PRO A 39 5.76 -6.21 -12.83
CA PRO A 39 4.77 -6.93 -13.64
C PRO A 39 5.17 -8.37 -13.97
N ALA A 40 6.46 -8.63 -14.10
CA ALA A 40 7.01 -9.96 -14.42
C ALA A 40 6.53 -11.07 -13.47
N TYR A 41 6.27 -10.75 -12.19
CA TYR A 41 5.78 -11.73 -11.21
C TYR A 41 4.32 -12.14 -11.42
N PHE A 42 3.57 -11.39 -12.22
CA PHE A 42 2.20 -11.73 -12.59
C PHE A 42 2.12 -12.50 -13.91
N MET A 43 3.27 -12.72 -14.56
CA MET A 43 3.37 -13.32 -15.89
C MET A 43 3.90 -14.76 -15.82
N ASN A 44 3.79 -15.47 -16.93
CA ASN A 44 4.44 -16.77 -17.12
C ASN A 44 5.97 -16.62 -17.14
N ALA A 45 6.70 -17.74 -17.01
CA ALA A 45 8.18 -17.74 -16.97
C ALA A 45 8.85 -17.08 -18.18
N LYS A 46 8.18 -17.03 -19.34
CA LYS A 46 8.67 -16.37 -20.56
C LYS A 46 8.28 -14.90 -20.64
N GLN A 47 7.55 -14.38 -19.66
CA GLN A 47 7.02 -13.00 -19.61
C GLN A 47 6.21 -12.56 -20.85
N THR A 48 5.52 -13.51 -21.47
CA THR A 48 4.72 -13.27 -22.68
C THR A 48 3.22 -13.14 -22.41
N LYS A 49 2.75 -13.55 -21.22
CA LYS A 49 1.33 -13.58 -20.87
C LYS A 49 1.16 -13.47 -19.36
N TYR A 50 0.21 -12.64 -18.92
CA TYR A 50 -0.25 -12.63 -17.55
C TYR A 50 -0.93 -13.94 -17.19
N ILE A 51 -0.58 -14.52 -16.04
CA ILE A 51 -1.18 -15.72 -15.45
C ILE A 51 -1.92 -15.40 -14.15
N TYR A 52 -1.75 -14.21 -13.61
CA TYR A 52 -2.50 -13.69 -12.47
C TYR A 52 -3.17 -12.38 -12.85
N ASP A 53 -4.32 -12.12 -12.23
CA ASP A 53 -5.08 -10.88 -12.37
C ASP A 53 -5.49 -10.35 -11.00
N ILE A 54 -5.56 -9.03 -10.89
CA ILE A 54 -6.15 -8.31 -9.78
C ILE A 54 -7.47 -7.75 -10.29
N LEU A 55 -8.58 -8.13 -9.66
CA LEU A 55 -9.93 -7.80 -10.11
C LEU A 55 -10.20 -6.30 -9.96
N GLY A 56 -9.79 -5.50 -10.94
CA GLY A 56 -9.98 -4.04 -10.94
C GLY A 56 -11.16 -3.60 -11.77
N GLY A 57 -11.10 -3.91 -13.06
CA GLY A 57 -11.93 -3.29 -14.08
C GLY A 57 -11.51 -1.84 -14.37
N GLU A 58 -11.78 -1.32 -15.55
CA GLU A 58 -11.44 0.07 -15.93
C GLU A 58 -12.29 1.09 -15.15
N ASP A 59 -13.52 0.72 -14.81
CA ASP A 59 -14.50 1.50 -14.06
C ASP A 59 -14.54 1.18 -12.55
N GLY A 60 -13.68 0.29 -12.07
CA GLY A 60 -13.66 -0.18 -10.67
C GLY A 60 -14.73 -1.20 -10.30
N GLN A 61 -15.73 -1.46 -11.15
CA GLN A 61 -16.89 -2.28 -10.80
C GLN A 61 -16.51 -3.71 -10.41
N LYS A 62 -15.53 -4.31 -11.10
CA LYS A 62 -15.06 -5.66 -10.75
C LYS A 62 -14.44 -5.73 -9.35
N LEU A 63 -13.77 -4.65 -8.93
CA LEU A 63 -13.21 -4.53 -7.58
C LEU A 63 -14.36 -4.42 -6.57
N TYR A 64 -15.31 -3.51 -6.79
CA TYR A 64 -16.43 -3.30 -5.89
C TYR A 64 -17.25 -4.57 -5.70
N ASP A 65 -17.60 -5.26 -6.77
CA ASP A 65 -18.34 -6.54 -6.74
C ASP A 65 -17.55 -7.62 -5.99
N ALA A 66 -16.23 -7.68 -6.20
CA ALA A 66 -15.39 -8.67 -5.52
C ALA A 66 -15.25 -8.40 -4.03
N VAL A 67 -15.21 -7.12 -3.64
CA VAL A 67 -15.17 -6.68 -2.24
C VAL A 67 -16.52 -6.93 -1.57
N GLN A 68 -17.64 -6.56 -2.21
CA GLN A 68 -18.97 -6.80 -1.65
C GLN A 68 -19.20 -8.31 -1.40
N LYS A 69 -18.87 -9.17 -2.35
CA LYS A 69 -18.94 -10.63 -2.15
C LYS A 69 -18.08 -11.13 -0.99
N ALA A 70 -16.97 -10.46 -0.70
CA ALA A 70 -16.14 -10.79 0.45
C ALA A 70 -16.77 -10.34 1.77
N ILE A 71 -17.39 -9.17 1.79
CA ILE A 71 -18.16 -8.65 2.93
C ILE A 71 -19.34 -9.58 3.22
N ASP A 72 -20.18 -9.89 2.22
CA ASP A 72 -21.34 -10.80 2.35
C ASP A 72 -20.92 -12.15 2.92
N LYS A 73 -19.75 -12.65 2.49
CA LYS A 73 -19.18 -13.88 3.01
C LYS A 73 -18.76 -13.77 4.48
N ALA A 74 -18.17 -12.63 4.89
CA ALA A 74 -17.82 -12.40 6.28
C ALA A 74 -19.07 -12.34 7.18
N GLU A 75 -20.12 -11.68 6.72
CA GLU A 75 -21.42 -11.61 7.41
C GLU A 75 -22.04 -13.01 7.52
N PHE A 76 -22.06 -13.78 6.41
CA PHE A 76 -22.56 -15.17 6.41
C PHE A 76 -21.79 -16.07 7.39
N TRP A 77 -20.51 -15.81 7.62
CA TRP A 77 -19.70 -16.53 8.60
C TRP A 77 -19.88 -16.04 10.05
N GLY A 78 -20.74 -15.03 10.26
CA GLY A 78 -21.09 -14.52 11.59
C GLY A 78 -20.09 -13.51 12.13
N ALA A 79 -19.44 -12.72 11.27
CA ALA A 79 -18.58 -11.64 11.72
C ALA A 79 -19.40 -10.53 12.42
N ASP A 80 -18.99 -10.14 13.64
CA ASP A 80 -19.56 -9.02 14.39
C ASP A 80 -18.99 -7.69 13.91
N THR A 81 -17.76 -7.71 13.38
CA THR A 81 -17.04 -6.53 12.91
C THR A 81 -16.29 -6.90 11.64
N ILE A 82 -16.43 -6.07 10.58
CA ILE A 82 -15.75 -6.30 9.30
C ILE A 82 -14.83 -5.12 9.02
N ILE A 83 -13.53 -5.40 8.92
CA ILE A 83 -12.48 -4.41 8.67
C ILE A 83 -11.90 -4.65 7.28
N GLY A 84 -11.94 -3.63 6.42
CA GLY A 84 -11.16 -3.60 5.19
C GLY A 84 -9.68 -3.47 5.52
N LEU A 85 -8.83 -4.31 4.93
CA LEU A 85 -7.38 -4.21 4.99
C LEU A 85 -6.86 -4.02 3.58
N GLY A 86 -6.70 -2.76 3.20
CA GLY A 86 -6.44 -2.32 1.85
C GLY A 86 -5.02 -1.85 1.60
N HIS A 87 -4.65 -1.89 0.33
CA HIS A 87 -3.51 -1.16 -0.22
C HIS A 87 -3.99 -0.50 -1.53
N LEU A 88 -4.83 0.53 -1.38
CA LEU A 88 -5.56 1.20 -2.47
C LEU A 88 -5.17 2.68 -2.60
N GLY A 89 -4.95 3.35 -1.47
CA GLY A 89 -4.69 4.77 -1.40
C GLY A 89 -5.95 5.63 -1.49
N VAL A 90 -5.72 6.93 -1.30
CA VAL A 90 -6.74 7.99 -1.39
C VAL A 90 -6.33 9.09 -2.39
N ASP A 91 -5.26 8.86 -3.15
CA ASP A 91 -4.82 9.79 -4.18
C ASP A 91 -5.79 9.73 -5.36
N PRO A 92 -6.32 10.87 -5.85
CA PRO A 92 -7.23 10.89 -7.00
C PRO A 92 -6.65 10.24 -8.27
N SER A 93 -5.32 10.17 -8.40
CA SER A 93 -4.67 9.50 -9.53
C SER A 93 -4.88 7.97 -9.55
N SER A 94 -5.29 7.39 -8.41
CA SER A 94 -5.61 5.97 -8.27
C SER A 94 -7.10 5.66 -8.50
N SER A 95 -7.93 6.68 -8.83
CA SER A 95 -9.32 6.45 -9.21
C SER A 95 -9.40 5.55 -10.47
N PRO A 96 -10.34 4.61 -10.55
CA PRO A 96 -11.51 4.38 -9.68
C PRO A 96 -11.25 3.35 -8.56
N TRP A 97 -10.03 3.12 -8.13
CA TRP A 97 -9.68 2.05 -7.19
C TRP A 97 -9.27 2.54 -5.80
N THR A 98 -9.57 3.81 -5.46
CA THR A 98 -9.26 4.34 -4.13
C THR A 98 -10.07 3.65 -3.03
N SER A 99 -9.55 3.66 -1.80
CA SER A 99 -10.29 3.13 -0.65
C SER A 99 -11.60 3.87 -0.40
N GLU A 100 -11.66 5.17 -0.70
CA GLU A 100 -12.87 5.96 -0.58
C GLU A 100 -13.95 5.50 -1.56
N GLU A 101 -13.57 5.24 -2.82
CA GLU A 101 -14.50 4.73 -3.84
C GLU A 101 -14.96 3.30 -3.52
N VAL A 102 -14.06 2.45 -3.06
CA VAL A 102 -14.44 1.08 -2.62
C VAL A 102 -15.45 1.15 -1.48
N ILE A 103 -15.24 1.99 -0.48
CA ILE A 103 -16.21 2.18 0.61
C ILE A 103 -17.53 2.72 0.07
N ALA A 104 -17.50 3.75 -0.77
CA ALA A 104 -18.71 4.38 -1.31
C ALA A 104 -19.56 3.47 -2.20
N HIS A 105 -18.94 2.45 -2.83
CA HIS A 105 -19.63 1.49 -3.71
C HIS A 105 -19.93 0.13 -3.04
N THR A 106 -19.59 -0.03 -1.77
CA THR A 106 -19.88 -1.25 -0.99
C THR A 106 -20.59 -0.91 0.31
N HIS A 107 -21.09 -1.91 1.03
CA HIS A 107 -21.67 -1.72 2.36
C HIS A 107 -21.30 -2.87 3.29
N GLY A 108 -21.30 -2.60 4.60
CA GLY A 108 -21.03 -3.61 5.62
C GLY A 108 -19.66 -3.49 6.30
N PHE A 109 -18.75 -2.66 5.81
CA PHE A 109 -17.53 -2.35 6.57
C PHE A 109 -17.85 -1.58 7.84
N THR A 110 -17.16 -1.92 8.93
CA THR A 110 -17.14 -1.13 10.17
C THR A 110 -16.02 -0.11 10.15
N ALA A 111 -14.85 -0.52 9.63
CA ALA A 111 -13.67 0.32 9.47
C ALA A 111 -12.82 -0.14 8.30
N PHE A 112 -11.86 0.69 7.90
CA PHE A 112 -10.95 0.42 6.81
C PHE A 112 -9.53 0.91 7.16
N ILE A 113 -8.56 0.00 7.11
CA ILE A 113 -7.13 0.29 7.26
C ILE A 113 -6.52 0.25 5.87
N ASP A 114 -5.88 1.33 5.44
CA ASP A 114 -5.36 1.46 4.09
C ASP A 114 -3.87 1.83 4.05
N GLY A 115 -3.29 1.81 2.85
CA GLY A 115 -1.91 2.20 2.52
C GLY A 115 -1.83 2.77 1.11
N HIS A 116 -0.68 2.64 0.44
CA HIS A 116 -0.40 3.00 -0.95
C HIS A 116 -0.09 4.48 -1.20
N SER A 117 -0.98 5.41 -0.90
CA SER A 117 -0.77 6.85 -1.13
C SER A 117 0.16 7.53 -0.12
N HIS A 118 0.63 6.79 0.89
CA HIS A 118 1.48 7.32 1.96
C HIS A 118 0.85 8.49 2.72
N THR A 119 -0.46 8.55 2.75
CA THR A 119 -1.21 9.61 3.43
C THR A 119 -1.19 9.40 4.95
N VAL A 120 -0.94 10.45 5.70
CA VAL A 120 -1.07 10.44 7.17
C VAL A 120 -2.49 10.83 7.52
N MET A 121 -3.28 9.87 7.98
CA MET A 121 -4.72 10.06 8.23
C MET A 121 -5.16 9.19 9.40
N ALA A 122 -5.34 9.82 10.55
CA ALA A 122 -5.74 9.12 11.77
C ALA A 122 -7.18 8.59 11.68
N ASN A 123 -8.10 9.42 11.19
CA ASN A 123 -9.52 9.14 11.14
C ASN A 123 -10.18 9.98 10.04
N LYS A 124 -10.79 9.32 9.08
CA LYS A 124 -11.66 9.94 8.07
C LYS A 124 -12.96 9.16 8.01
N GLN A 125 -14.10 9.86 8.08
CA GLN A 125 -15.38 9.23 7.88
C GLN A 125 -15.74 9.25 6.39
N VAL A 126 -15.99 8.07 5.83
CA VAL A 126 -16.45 7.89 4.45
C VAL A 126 -17.81 7.23 4.49
N THR A 127 -18.76 7.77 3.75
CA THR A 127 -20.11 7.20 3.69
C THR A 127 -20.15 6.03 2.72
N ASP A 128 -20.64 4.88 3.17
CA ASP A 128 -20.80 3.68 2.35
C ASP A 128 -22.07 3.74 1.47
N ALA A 129 -22.26 2.74 0.61
CA ALA A 129 -23.40 2.64 -0.30
C ALA A 129 -24.77 2.55 0.42
N SER A 130 -24.80 2.20 1.71
CA SER A 130 -26.01 2.18 2.53
C SER A 130 -26.27 3.47 3.29
N GLY A 131 -25.36 4.45 3.20
CA GLY A 131 -25.43 5.71 3.94
C GLY A 131 -24.78 5.67 5.33
N LYS A 132 -24.10 4.58 5.69
CA LYS A 132 -23.40 4.41 6.96
C LYS A 132 -22.00 4.99 6.89
N ALA A 133 -21.55 5.63 7.96
CA ALA A 133 -20.18 6.12 8.08
C ALA A 133 -19.20 4.97 8.39
N VAL A 134 -18.11 4.88 7.64
CA VAL A 134 -17.01 3.93 7.81
C VAL A 134 -15.75 4.71 8.18
N THR A 135 -15.06 4.29 9.23
CA THR A 135 -13.81 4.91 9.66
C THR A 135 -12.65 4.40 8.79
N LEU A 136 -12.02 5.31 8.03
CA LEU A 136 -10.84 5.06 7.21
C LEU A 136 -9.60 5.63 7.88
N THR A 137 -8.51 4.84 7.95
CA THR A 137 -7.22 5.25 8.53
C THR A 137 -6.06 4.82 7.65
N GLN A 138 -4.97 5.62 7.65
CA GLN A 138 -3.72 5.33 6.95
C GLN A 138 -2.54 5.94 7.72
N THR A 139 -1.41 5.23 7.83
CA THR A 139 -0.29 5.58 8.72
C THR A 139 0.83 6.39 8.06
N GLY A 140 0.69 6.74 6.79
CA GLY A 140 1.79 7.35 6.03
C GLY A 140 2.79 6.30 5.54
N SER A 141 4.09 6.57 5.72
CA SER A 141 5.17 5.70 5.23
C SER A 141 6.38 5.72 6.16
N TYR A 142 7.28 4.74 5.96
CA TYR A 142 8.57 4.64 6.64
C TYR A 142 8.48 4.54 8.17
N PHE A 143 7.42 3.91 8.69
CA PHE A 143 7.18 3.77 10.14
C PHE A 143 7.19 5.09 10.93
N LYS A 144 6.89 6.22 10.26
CA LYS A 144 6.74 7.50 10.97
C LYS A 144 5.57 7.52 11.94
N ASN A 145 4.57 6.67 11.69
CA ASN A 145 3.44 6.47 12.58
C ASN A 145 3.14 4.98 12.72
N ILE A 146 2.69 4.60 13.90
CA ILE A 146 2.04 3.32 14.17
C ILE A 146 0.55 3.60 14.30
N GLY A 147 -0.27 2.94 13.48
CA GLY A 147 -1.73 3.03 13.57
C GLY A 147 -2.25 2.09 14.65
N LYS A 148 -3.03 2.60 15.57
CA LYS A 148 -3.75 1.80 16.56
C LYS A 148 -5.25 1.95 16.34
N MET A 149 -5.92 0.83 16.10
CA MET A 149 -7.38 0.74 16.02
C MET A 149 -7.90 -0.05 17.21
N THR A 150 -8.86 0.51 17.91
CA THR A 150 -9.53 -0.15 19.02
C THR A 150 -10.98 -0.43 18.65
N VAL A 151 -11.40 -1.67 18.83
CA VAL A 151 -12.79 -2.11 18.68
C VAL A 151 -13.39 -2.26 20.07
N GLY A 152 -14.32 -1.38 20.41
CA GLY A 152 -15.03 -1.40 21.70
C GLY A 152 -15.96 -2.61 21.82
N ALA A 153 -16.30 -2.97 23.05
CA ALA A 153 -17.28 -4.02 23.33
C ALA A 153 -18.68 -3.71 22.76
N ASP A 154 -18.99 -2.44 22.62
CA ASP A 154 -20.22 -1.93 22.01
C ASP A 154 -20.12 -1.81 20.46
N GLY A 155 -18.99 -2.16 19.87
CA GLY A 155 -18.73 -2.06 18.43
C GLY A 155 -18.21 -0.70 17.98
N THR A 156 -17.94 0.24 18.90
CA THR A 156 -17.34 1.53 18.53
C THR A 156 -15.91 1.33 18.02
N ILE A 157 -15.52 2.12 17.01
CA ILE A 157 -14.18 2.14 16.47
C ILE A 157 -13.50 3.45 16.85
N THR A 158 -12.31 3.34 17.42
CA THR A 158 -11.43 4.49 17.62
C THR A 158 -10.09 4.22 16.96
N THR A 159 -9.50 5.24 16.35
CA THR A 159 -8.21 5.15 15.66
C THR A 159 -7.30 6.28 16.11
N GLU A 160 -6.03 5.96 16.31
CA GLU A 160 -5.01 6.95 16.63
C GLU A 160 -3.72 6.64 15.85
N LEU A 161 -2.94 7.67 15.57
CA LEU A 161 -1.58 7.54 15.03
C LEU A 161 -0.59 7.89 16.13
N ILE A 162 0.34 6.98 16.40
CA ILE A 162 1.38 7.12 17.39
C ILE A 162 2.66 7.43 16.61
N ASP A 163 3.19 8.62 16.75
CA ASP A 163 4.42 9.12 16.10
C ASP A 163 5.57 9.26 17.09
N THR A 164 5.28 9.14 18.37
CA THR A 164 6.25 9.24 19.45
C THR A 164 6.20 7.97 20.30
N TYR A 165 7.33 7.28 20.40
CA TYR A 165 7.48 6.09 21.22
C TYR A 165 8.86 6.06 21.87
N GLU A 166 8.90 5.63 23.10
CA GLU A 166 10.13 5.51 23.88
C GLU A 166 10.57 4.04 23.95
N GLY A 167 11.88 3.85 23.93
CA GLY A 167 12.50 2.54 24.05
C GLY A 167 12.61 1.79 22.71
N LEU A 168 13.60 0.91 22.69
CA LEU A 168 13.87 0.02 21.56
C LEU A 168 13.92 -1.41 22.08
N ASP A 169 13.37 -2.36 21.36
CA ASP A 169 13.68 -3.76 21.55
C ASP A 169 15.14 -4.00 21.18
N ALA A 170 15.97 -4.40 22.14
CA ALA A 170 17.41 -4.50 21.97
C ALA A 170 17.82 -5.52 20.89
N ALA A 171 17.07 -6.63 20.75
CA ALA A 171 17.37 -7.66 19.76
C ALA A 171 17.02 -7.19 18.33
N VAL A 172 15.88 -6.51 18.19
CA VAL A 172 15.46 -5.92 16.91
C VAL A 172 16.41 -4.79 16.52
N ALA A 173 16.79 -3.90 17.46
CA ALA A 173 17.72 -2.82 17.22
C ALA A 173 19.10 -3.31 16.79
N ALA A 174 19.64 -4.36 17.45
CA ALA A 174 20.91 -4.98 17.05
C ALA A 174 20.83 -5.57 15.63
N THR A 175 19.76 -6.26 15.29
CA THR A 175 19.55 -6.81 13.95
C THR A 175 19.47 -5.71 12.91
N ALA A 176 18.71 -4.64 13.16
CA ALA A 176 18.60 -3.50 12.27
C ALA A 176 19.96 -2.81 12.08
N SER A 177 20.72 -2.59 13.16
CA SER A 177 22.06 -1.99 13.07
C SER A 177 23.02 -2.78 12.21
N ASN A 178 23.00 -4.12 12.31
CA ASN A 178 23.85 -4.98 11.46
C ASN A 178 23.53 -4.80 9.96
N TRP A 179 22.26 -4.72 9.61
CA TRP A 179 21.85 -4.49 8.23
C TRP A 179 22.17 -3.07 7.75
N ILE A 180 21.97 -2.06 8.60
CA ILE A 180 22.33 -0.67 8.30
C ILE A 180 23.83 -0.58 8.03
N SER A 181 24.67 -1.13 8.94
CA SER A 181 26.13 -1.13 8.74
C SER A 181 26.54 -1.82 7.45
N ALA A 182 25.96 -2.98 7.13
CA ALA A 182 26.28 -3.68 5.87
C ALA A 182 25.90 -2.86 4.62
N VAL A 183 24.79 -2.11 4.68
CA VAL A 183 24.39 -1.22 3.58
C VAL A 183 25.30 0.00 3.52
N ASP A 184 25.64 0.60 4.66
CA ASP A 184 26.55 1.75 4.74
C ASP A 184 27.96 1.39 4.23
N ASP A 185 28.47 0.20 4.59
CA ASP A 185 29.75 -0.31 4.08
C ASP A 185 29.71 -0.48 2.56
N MET A 186 28.61 -1.00 2.00
CA MET A 186 28.45 -1.22 0.55
C MET A 186 28.26 0.09 -0.22
N LEU A 187 27.52 1.06 0.34
CA LEU A 187 27.19 2.33 -0.32
C LEU A 187 28.14 3.48 0.05
N GLY A 188 28.93 3.31 1.12
CA GLY A 188 29.86 4.32 1.63
C GLY A 188 31.20 4.35 0.91
N GLU A 189 31.47 3.39 0.02
CA GLU A 189 32.68 3.41 -0.80
C GLU A 189 32.65 4.62 -1.74
N GLU A 190 33.65 5.49 -1.63
CA GLU A 190 33.78 6.63 -2.53
C GLU A 190 34.26 6.16 -3.90
N ILE A 191 33.35 6.17 -4.87
CA ILE A 191 33.63 5.74 -6.24
C ILE A 191 34.12 6.87 -7.14
N ALA A 192 33.77 8.11 -6.83
CA ALA A 192 34.20 9.31 -7.53
C ALA A 192 33.93 10.56 -6.69
N VAL A 193 34.65 11.63 -6.96
CA VAL A 193 34.42 12.97 -6.40
C VAL A 193 33.86 13.87 -7.49
N GLY A 194 32.68 14.44 -7.27
CA GLY A 194 32.06 15.44 -8.16
C GLY A 194 32.20 16.85 -7.59
N ASP A 195 32.45 17.81 -8.45
CA ASP A 195 32.46 19.24 -8.12
C ASP A 195 31.07 19.87 -8.17
N THR A 196 30.08 19.11 -8.63
CA THR A 196 28.69 19.56 -8.81
C THR A 196 27.78 18.89 -7.81
N LYS A 197 26.99 19.68 -7.11
CA LYS A 197 25.97 19.17 -6.19
C LYS A 197 24.77 18.63 -6.98
N PHE A 198 24.50 17.34 -6.84
CA PHE A 198 23.29 16.73 -7.35
C PHE A 198 22.05 17.08 -6.52
N TYR A 199 20.92 17.26 -7.17
CA TYR A 199 19.65 17.53 -6.49
C TYR A 199 18.50 16.67 -7.02
N ILE A 200 17.61 16.31 -6.10
CA ILE A 200 16.35 15.59 -6.35
C ILE A 200 15.12 16.50 -6.19
N ASN A 201 15.33 17.61 -5.51
CA ASN A 201 14.33 18.65 -5.27
C ASN A 201 14.64 19.87 -6.13
N ASP A 202 13.60 20.61 -6.49
CA ASP A 202 13.75 21.92 -7.12
C ASP A 202 14.50 22.87 -6.17
N PRO A 203 15.64 23.43 -6.59
CA PRO A 203 16.43 24.27 -5.72
C PRO A 203 15.75 25.58 -5.27
N ALA A 204 14.78 26.06 -6.06
CA ALA A 204 14.07 27.31 -5.78
C ALA A 204 12.89 27.07 -4.81
N THR A 205 12.20 25.94 -4.92
CA THR A 205 10.98 25.67 -4.16
C THR A 205 11.13 24.61 -3.07
N GLY A 206 12.24 23.86 -3.07
CA GLY A 206 12.46 22.72 -2.19
C GLY A 206 11.56 21.50 -2.46
N LYS A 207 10.63 21.58 -3.42
CA LYS A 207 9.72 20.48 -3.75
C LYS A 207 10.42 19.40 -4.55
N ARG A 208 10.02 18.13 -4.31
CA ARG A 208 10.55 16.99 -5.06
C ARG A 208 10.24 17.13 -6.54
N ARG A 209 11.29 17.12 -7.38
CA ARG A 209 11.19 17.31 -8.83
C ARG A 209 11.62 16.10 -9.65
N ILE A 210 12.53 15.27 -9.14
CA ILE A 210 13.14 14.17 -9.91
C ILE A 210 12.13 13.17 -10.53
N ARG A 211 10.90 13.13 -10.05
CA ARG A 211 9.83 12.28 -10.61
C ARG A 211 8.92 12.98 -11.62
N SER A 212 9.01 14.30 -11.72
CA SER A 212 8.07 15.10 -12.52
C SER A 212 8.75 16.10 -13.45
N GLY A 213 10.07 16.19 -13.43
CA GLY A 213 10.83 17.10 -14.25
C GLY A 213 12.32 16.82 -14.21
N GLU A 214 13.03 17.44 -15.13
CA GLU A 214 14.48 17.34 -15.30
C GLU A 214 15.24 17.80 -14.05
N THR A 215 16.27 17.02 -13.68
CA THR A 215 17.22 17.33 -12.60
C THR A 215 18.61 16.86 -13.02
N ASN A 216 19.66 17.54 -12.57
CA ASN A 216 21.03 17.13 -12.92
C ASN A 216 21.41 15.72 -12.41
N LEU A 217 20.78 15.24 -11.34
CA LEU A 217 20.94 13.82 -10.92
C LEU A 217 20.25 12.87 -11.91
N GLY A 218 19.05 13.23 -12.39
CA GLY A 218 18.33 12.46 -13.39
C GLY A 218 19.12 12.34 -14.69
N ASP A 219 19.66 13.44 -15.15
CA ASP A 219 20.49 13.53 -16.36
C ASP A 219 21.76 12.69 -16.21
N PHE A 220 22.48 12.85 -15.10
CA PHE A 220 23.67 12.04 -14.80
C PHE A 220 23.40 10.53 -14.82
N VAL A 221 22.28 10.10 -14.23
CA VAL A 221 21.90 8.68 -14.23
C VAL A 221 21.53 8.20 -15.64
N ALA A 222 20.80 9.03 -16.40
CA ALA A 222 20.42 8.69 -17.78
C ALA A 222 21.63 8.58 -18.69
N ASP A 223 22.58 9.51 -18.58
CA ASP A 223 23.84 9.49 -19.33
C ASP A 223 24.70 8.27 -18.95
N GLY A 224 24.77 7.94 -17.66
CA GLY A 224 25.46 6.74 -17.19
C GLY A 224 24.88 5.46 -17.75
N ILE A 225 23.55 5.32 -17.80
CA ILE A 225 22.86 4.19 -18.41
C ILE A 225 23.14 4.15 -19.92
N TYR A 226 23.02 5.28 -20.60
CA TYR A 226 23.27 5.39 -22.04
C TYR A 226 24.71 4.96 -22.39
N THR A 227 25.70 5.49 -21.66
CA THR A 227 27.12 5.17 -21.84
C THR A 227 27.37 3.69 -21.62
N TYR A 228 26.85 3.12 -20.53
CA TYR A 228 27.02 1.69 -20.20
C TYR A 228 26.51 0.78 -21.33
N PHE A 229 25.31 1.05 -21.86
CA PHE A 229 24.75 0.24 -22.95
C PHE A 229 25.47 0.39 -24.27
N ASN A 230 26.10 1.54 -24.54
CA ASN A 230 26.89 1.72 -25.77
C ASN A 230 28.32 1.20 -25.67
N GLU A 231 28.81 0.94 -24.46
CA GLU A 231 30.15 0.36 -24.25
C GLU A 231 30.15 -1.19 -24.25
N ILE A 232 28.97 -1.82 -24.21
CA ILE A 232 28.81 -3.29 -24.18
C ILE A 232 28.68 -3.88 -25.61
N GLU A 233 28.48 -3.05 -26.63
CA GLU A 233 28.52 -3.47 -28.04
C GLU A 233 29.98 -3.57 -28.54
#